data_ba52394f0814296ac9215883075504d7
#
_entry.id   ba52394f0814296ac9215883075504d7
#
_cell.length_a   1.000
_cell.length_b   1.000
_cell.length_c   1.000
_cell.angle_alpha   90.00
_cell.angle_beta   90.00
_cell.angle_gamma   90.00
#
_symmetry.space_group_name_H-M   'P 1'
#
loop_
_entity.id
_entity.type
_entity.pdbx_description
1 polymer ?
#
loop_
_entity_poly.entity_id
_entity_poly.type
_entity_poly.pdbx_seq_one_letter_code
_entity_poly.pdbx_strand_id
1 'polypeptide(L)'
;DQLNLKVGELFPKLFGGGHASLELTSEDLLEAGVLFRAMPPGKKNVNVSQLSGGEKALSAIALVFSFFALNPAPFCILDEVDAPLDDFNAARFISMVEEMSDRVQFIFVTHNKISMEKSKHLLGVTMQEPGVSRLVSVDVDEAMKLAAI
;
A
#
# COMPACT_ATOMS: atom_id res chain seq x y z
N ASP A 1 14.96 -9.69 -12.97
CA ASP A 1 15.03 -8.50 -13.83
C ASP A 1 13.68 -7.81 -14.02
N GLN A 2 12.58 -8.53 -14.35
CA GLN A 2 11.24 -7.92 -14.54
C GLN A 2 10.71 -7.25 -13.27
N LEU A 3 10.88 -7.86 -12.11
CA LEU A 3 10.46 -7.29 -10.83
C LEU A 3 11.20 -5.97 -10.54
N ASN A 4 12.51 -5.93 -10.83
CA ASN A 4 13.32 -4.73 -10.63
C ASN A 4 12.85 -3.57 -11.51
N LEU A 5 12.48 -3.86 -12.77
CA LEU A 5 11.86 -2.87 -13.66
C LEU A 5 10.54 -2.34 -13.07
N LYS A 6 9.66 -3.22 -12.57
CA LYS A 6 8.38 -2.81 -11.97
C LYS A 6 8.55 -2.00 -10.69
N VAL A 7 9.48 -2.38 -9.83
CA VAL A 7 9.83 -1.60 -8.64
C VAL A 7 10.32 -0.20 -9.05
N GLY A 8 11.19 -0.12 -10.06
CA GLY A 8 11.69 1.15 -10.60
C GLY A 8 10.60 2.04 -11.21
N GLU A 9 9.51 1.46 -11.72
CA GLU A 9 8.34 2.20 -12.25
C GLU A 9 7.38 2.65 -11.13
N LEU A 10 7.06 1.77 -10.18
CA LEU A 10 6.01 2.01 -9.17
C LEU A 10 6.51 2.85 -8.00
N PHE A 11 7.77 2.69 -7.61
CA PHE A 11 8.35 3.43 -6.49
C PHE A 11 8.28 4.96 -6.70
N PRO A 12 8.71 5.53 -7.85
CA PRO A 12 8.59 6.96 -8.09
C PRO A 12 7.14 7.45 -8.13
N LYS A 13 6.19 6.64 -8.58
CA LYS A 13 4.75 6.99 -8.56
C LYS A 13 4.26 7.18 -7.13
N LEU A 14 4.60 6.25 -6.22
CA LEU A 14 4.20 6.30 -4.81
C LEU A 14 4.90 7.43 -4.03
N PHE A 15 6.19 7.64 -4.27
CA PHE A 15 6.96 8.64 -3.53
C PHE A 15 6.94 10.04 -4.18
N GLY A 16 6.47 10.15 -5.43
CA GLY A 16 6.57 11.39 -6.23
C GLY A 16 7.99 11.68 -6.69
N GLY A 17 8.75 10.64 -6.91
CA GLY A 17 10.15 10.66 -7.33
C GLY A 17 11.00 9.65 -6.58
N GLY A 18 12.31 9.80 -6.66
CA GLY A 18 13.22 8.86 -6.05
C GLY A 18 13.47 7.62 -6.91
N HIS A 19 14.14 6.64 -6.34
CA HIS A 19 14.49 5.40 -7.02
C HIS A 19 14.47 4.23 -6.03
N ALA A 20 14.13 3.04 -6.52
CA ALA A 20 14.31 1.81 -5.77
C ALA A 20 14.78 0.67 -6.69
N SER A 21 15.54 -0.25 -6.13
CA SER A 21 16.07 -1.41 -6.82
C SER A 21 16.20 -2.61 -5.90
N LEU A 22 16.24 -3.78 -6.53
CA LEU A 22 16.53 -5.06 -5.88
C LEU A 22 17.91 -5.53 -6.33
N GLU A 23 18.75 -5.90 -5.39
CA GLU A 23 20.10 -6.42 -5.63
C GLU A 23 20.25 -7.79 -4.98
N LEU A 24 20.92 -8.71 -5.67
CA LEU A 24 21.31 -9.98 -5.07
C LEU A 24 22.51 -9.79 -4.16
N THR A 25 22.53 -10.48 -3.02
CA THR A 25 23.63 -10.40 -2.04
C THR A 25 24.84 -11.25 -2.42
N SER A 26 24.67 -12.20 -3.34
CA SER A 26 25.74 -13.05 -3.88
C SER A 26 25.46 -13.45 -5.33
N GLU A 27 26.47 -13.99 -6.01
CA GLU A 27 26.32 -14.52 -7.38
C GLU A 27 25.66 -15.90 -7.42
N ASP A 28 25.70 -16.64 -6.31
CA ASP A 28 25.02 -17.94 -6.21
C ASP A 28 23.52 -17.72 -5.95
N LEU A 29 22.71 -17.94 -6.99
CA LEU A 29 21.25 -17.74 -6.95
C LEU A 29 20.51 -18.60 -5.92
N LEU A 30 21.09 -19.75 -5.50
CA LEU A 30 20.47 -20.63 -4.52
C LEU A 30 20.67 -20.14 -3.09
N GLU A 31 21.76 -19.42 -2.82
CA GLU A 31 22.09 -18.89 -1.49
C GLU A 31 21.93 -17.37 -1.40
N ALA A 32 21.72 -16.70 -2.54
CA ALA A 32 21.60 -15.24 -2.57
C ALA A 32 20.33 -14.77 -1.83
N GLY A 33 20.53 -13.85 -0.90
CA GLY A 33 19.46 -13.02 -0.40
C GLY A 33 19.14 -11.90 -1.39
N VAL A 34 17.99 -11.22 -1.16
CA VAL A 34 17.59 -10.04 -1.94
C VAL A 34 17.66 -8.81 -1.05
N LEU A 35 18.45 -7.85 -1.45
CA LEU A 35 18.55 -6.55 -0.79
C LEU A 35 17.66 -5.54 -1.53
N PHE A 36 16.69 -4.97 -0.81
CA PHE A 36 15.87 -3.88 -1.32
C PHE A 36 16.53 -2.54 -0.98
N ARG A 37 16.88 -1.77 -2.00
CA ARG A 37 17.38 -0.42 -1.86
C ARG A 37 16.30 0.58 -2.22
N ALA A 38 16.06 1.55 -1.35
CA ALA A 38 15.08 2.60 -1.55
C ALA A 38 15.73 3.97 -1.32
N MET A 39 15.56 4.86 -2.27
CA MET A 39 16.02 6.24 -2.23
C MET A 39 14.85 7.20 -2.45
N PRO A 40 14.09 7.54 -1.41
CA PRO A 40 13.05 8.57 -1.49
C PRO A 40 13.60 9.91 -1.98
N PRO A 41 12.75 10.79 -2.53
CA PRO A 41 13.18 12.12 -2.97
C PRO A 41 13.92 12.88 -1.86
N GLY A 42 15.05 13.50 -2.20
CA GLY A 42 15.85 14.29 -1.26
C GLY A 42 16.78 13.48 -0.33
N LYS A 43 16.73 12.15 -0.37
CA LYS A 43 17.63 11.28 0.40
C LYS A 43 18.67 10.62 -0.51
N LYS A 44 19.89 10.47 0.01
CA LYS A 44 21.00 9.79 -0.69
C LYS A 44 21.26 8.45 -0.01
N ASN A 45 21.29 7.34 -0.78
CA ASN A 45 21.76 6.00 -0.38
C ASN A 45 21.35 5.56 1.04
N VAL A 46 20.07 5.48 1.29
CA VAL A 46 19.53 5.13 2.63
C VAL A 46 19.21 3.65 2.66
N ASN A 47 19.70 2.95 3.67
CA ASN A 47 19.21 1.59 3.98
C ASN A 47 17.73 1.69 4.43
N VAL A 48 16.93 0.68 4.10
CA VAL A 48 15.51 0.62 4.52
C VAL A 48 15.34 0.82 6.03
N SER A 49 16.32 0.38 6.84
CA SER A 49 16.31 0.60 8.29
C SER A 49 16.29 2.09 8.71
N GLN A 50 16.81 2.97 7.88
CA GLN A 50 16.93 4.42 8.12
C GLN A 50 15.72 5.22 7.60
N LEU A 51 14.78 4.56 6.94
CA LEU A 51 13.53 5.15 6.50
C LEU A 51 12.58 5.38 7.68
N SER A 52 11.75 6.42 7.60
CA SER A 52 10.63 6.62 8.54
C SER A 52 9.62 5.48 8.45
N GLY A 53 8.70 5.38 9.41
CA GLY A 53 7.65 4.35 9.40
C GLY A 53 6.80 4.39 8.13
N GLY A 54 6.32 5.56 7.72
CA GLY A 54 5.56 5.75 6.49
C GLY A 54 6.38 5.45 5.23
N GLU A 55 7.65 5.86 5.17
CA GLU A 55 8.53 5.52 4.04
C GLU A 55 8.78 4.01 3.93
N LYS A 56 8.93 3.31 5.05
CA LYS A 56 9.04 1.85 5.06
C LYS A 56 7.77 1.19 4.53
N ALA A 57 6.60 1.66 5.00
CA ALA A 57 5.31 1.16 4.54
C ALA A 57 5.12 1.37 3.03
N LEU A 58 5.35 2.59 2.52
CA LEU A 58 5.28 2.87 1.09
C LEU A 58 6.27 2.05 0.27
N SER A 59 7.48 1.81 0.79
CA SER A 59 8.48 0.96 0.12
C SER A 59 8.03 -0.49 0.03
N ALA A 60 7.41 -1.01 1.10
CA ALA A 60 6.83 -2.35 1.11
C ALA A 60 5.64 -2.45 0.14
N ILE A 61 4.76 -1.44 0.10
CA ILE A 61 3.65 -1.35 -0.84
C ILE A 61 4.16 -1.35 -2.29
N ALA A 62 5.19 -0.55 -2.60
CA ALA A 62 5.81 -0.50 -3.93
C ALA A 62 6.30 -1.89 -4.37
N LEU A 63 6.94 -2.63 -3.46
CA LEU A 63 7.42 -3.97 -3.73
C LEU A 63 6.27 -4.96 -3.96
N VAL A 64 5.28 -4.99 -3.06
CA VAL A 64 4.10 -5.87 -3.16
C VAL A 64 3.34 -5.59 -4.45
N PHE A 65 3.06 -4.34 -4.77
CA PHE A 65 2.35 -3.99 -6.00
C PHE A 65 3.15 -4.29 -7.27
N SER A 66 4.49 -4.28 -7.19
CA SER A 66 5.34 -4.73 -8.29
C SER A 66 5.19 -6.23 -8.56
N PHE A 67 5.04 -7.05 -7.52
CA PHE A 67 4.70 -8.47 -7.68
C PHE A 67 3.30 -8.64 -8.29
N PHE A 68 2.31 -7.91 -7.81
CA PHE A 68 0.95 -7.94 -8.37
C PHE A 68 0.90 -7.50 -9.83
N ALA A 69 1.68 -6.52 -10.23
CA ALA A 69 1.75 -6.07 -11.62
C ALA A 69 2.30 -7.14 -12.57
N LEU A 70 3.19 -8.01 -12.08
CA LEU A 70 3.76 -9.12 -12.84
C LEU A 70 2.86 -10.36 -12.84
N ASN A 71 2.25 -10.65 -11.69
CA ASN A 71 1.39 -11.81 -11.48
C ASN A 71 0.10 -11.37 -10.78
N PRO A 72 -0.86 -10.81 -11.53
CA PRO A 72 -2.08 -10.29 -10.93
C PRO A 72 -2.91 -11.44 -10.34
N ALA A 73 -3.23 -11.31 -9.04
CA ALA A 73 -4.22 -12.15 -8.39
C ALA A 73 -5.62 -11.60 -8.65
N PRO A 74 -6.68 -12.42 -8.60
CA PRO A 74 -8.05 -11.95 -8.82
C PRO A 74 -8.52 -10.97 -7.73
N PHE A 75 -7.97 -11.07 -6.52
CA PHE A 75 -8.26 -10.15 -5.41
C PHE A 75 -7.03 -9.96 -4.51
N CYS A 76 -7.03 -8.87 -3.77
CA CYS A 76 -6.02 -8.51 -2.79
C CYS A 76 -6.70 -8.00 -1.51
N ILE A 77 -6.28 -8.52 -0.36
CA ILE A 77 -6.75 -8.06 0.95
C ILE A 77 -5.61 -7.30 1.61
N LEU A 78 -5.88 -6.06 2.01
CA LEU A 78 -4.95 -5.16 2.67
C LEU A 78 -5.52 -4.78 4.03
N ASP A 79 -4.78 -5.06 5.09
CA ASP A 79 -5.22 -4.81 6.47
C ASP A 79 -4.37 -3.68 7.07
N GLU A 80 -5.00 -2.51 7.29
CA GLU A 80 -4.42 -1.29 7.87
C GLU A 80 -3.05 -0.86 7.28
N VAL A 81 -2.82 -1.13 5.99
CA VAL A 81 -1.53 -0.81 5.33
C VAL A 81 -1.30 0.70 5.19
N ASP A 82 -2.35 1.50 5.26
CA ASP A 82 -2.34 2.95 5.20
C ASP A 82 -2.20 3.62 6.58
N ALA A 83 -2.32 2.88 7.68
CA ALA A 83 -2.22 3.42 9.04
C ALA A 83 -0.92 4.22 9.32
N PRO A 84 0.28 3.81 8.84
CA PRO A 84 1.50 4.58 9.05
C PRO A 84 1.72 5.72 8.05
N LEU A 85 0.78 5.94 7.11
CA LEU A 85 0.88 6.95 6.07
C LEU A 85 0.25 8.27 6.54
N ASP A 86 0.89 9.38 6.19
CA ASP A 86 0.24 10.69 6.23
C ASP A 86 -0.77 10.84 5.08
N ASP A 87 -1.60 11.88 5.15
CA ASP A 87 -2.67 12.13 4.18
C ASP A 87 -2.18 12.18 2.73
N PHE A 88 -1.01 12.77 2.50
CA PHE A 88 -0.43 12.90 1.18
C PHE A 88 0.01 11.54 0.60
N ASN A 89 0.64 10.71 1.42
CA ASN A 89 1.07 9.38 1.04
C ASN A 89 -0.11 8.40 0.96
N ALA A 90 -1.13 8.55 1.82
CA ALA A 90 -2.37 7.80 1.73
C ALA A 90 -3.11 8.09 0.41
N ALA A 91 -3.19 9.36 -0.01
CA ALA A 91 -3.78 9.72 -1.29
C ALA A 91 -3.06 9.08 -2.49
N ARG A 92 -1.72 9.03 -2.46
CA ARG A 92 -0.93 8.37 -3.52
C ARG A 92 -1.12 6.85 -3.54
N PHE A 93 -1.13 6.25 -2.35
CA PHE A 93 -1.43 4.82 -2.20
C PHE A 93 -2.78 4.47 -2.80
N ILE A 94 -3.82 5.20 -2.44
CA ILE A 94 -5.18 4.96 -2.95
C ILE A 94 -5.27 5.22 -4.46
N SER A 95 -4.62 6.25 -4.99
CA SER A 95 -4.58 6.47 -6.44
C SER A 95 -3.95 5.28 -7.19
N MET A 96 -2.96 4.63 -6.61
CA MET A 96 -2.37 3.42 -7.19
C MET A 96 -3.32 2.21 -7.07
N VAL A 97 -4.04 2.06 -5.95
CA VAL A 97 -5.09 1.04 -5.80
C VAL A 97 -6.18 1.23 -6.85
N GLU A 98 -6.63 2.47 -7.08
CA GLU A 98 -7.60 2.80 -8.13
C GLU A 98 -7.09 2.39 -9.52
N GLU A 99 -5.85 2.74 -9.88
CA GLU A 99 -5.23 2.37 -11.17
C GLU A 99 -5.20 0.84 -11.39
N MET A 100 -4.97 0.08 -10.31
CA MET A 100 -4.91 -1.38 -10.36
C MET A 100 -6.28 -2.06 -10.26
N SER A 101 -7.31 -1.36 -9.78
CA SER A 101 -8.63 -1.91 -9.50
C SER A 101 -9.40 -2.38 -10.74
N ASP A 102 -9.00 -1.96 -11.93
CA ASP A 102 -9.56 -2.45 -13.19
C ASP A 102 -9.24 -3.94 -13.45
N ARG A 103 -8.21 -4.47 -12.79
CA ARG A 103 -7.71 -5.83 -12.99
C ARG A 103 -7.75 -6.69 -11.73
N VAL A 104 -7.74 -6.07 -10.56
CA VAL A 104 -7.64 -6.73 -9.25
C VAL A 104 -8.74 -6.18 -8.34
N GLN A 105 -9.52 -7.04 -7.70
CA GLN A 105 -10.46 -6.63 -6.68
C GLN A 105 -9.69 -6.35 -5.38
N PHE A 106 -9.73 -5.13 -4.88
CA PHE A 106 -9.15 -4.77 -3.59
C PHE A 106 -10.21 -4.80 -2.49
N ILE A 107 -9.85 -5.42 -1.38
CA ILE A 107 -10.58 -5.37 -0.11
C ILE A 107 -9.59 -4.82 0.90
N PHE A 108 -9.89 -3.67 1.51
CA PHE A 108 -9.00 -3.12 2.51
C PHE A 108 -9.74 -2.74 3.80
N VAL A 109 -9.10 -3.09 4.91
CA VAL A 109 -9.50 -2.66 6.24
C VAL A 109 -8.75 -1.39 6.55
N THR A 110 -9.48 -0.33 6.88
CA THR A 110 -8.88 0.98 7.16
C THR A 110 -9.76 1.82 8.08
N HIS A 111 -9.14 2.73 8.79
CA HIS A 111 -9.79 3.84 9.49
C HIS A 111 -9.42 5.21 8.90
N ASN A 112 -8.69 5.22 7.78
CA ASN A 112 -8.26 6.45 7.11
C ASN A 112 -9.39 7.00 6.24
N LYS A 113 -9.75 8.27 6.46
CA LYS A 113 -10.83 8.95 5.73
C LYS A 113 -10.59 8.99 4.22
N ILE A 114 -9.35 9.27 3.78
CA ILE A 114 -8.99 9.36 2.36
C ILE A 114 -9.22 8.02 1.66
N SER A 115 -8.84 6.92 2.33
CA SER A 115 -9.06 5.57 1.82
C SER A 115 -10.55 5.23 1.74
N MET A 116 -11.33 5.64 2.74
CA MET A 116 -12.78 5.43 2.75
C MET A 116 -13.50 6.22 1.64
N GLU A 117 -13.16 7.51 1.47
CA GLU A 117 -13.76 8.38 0.44
C GLU A 117 -13.66 7.84 -0.98
N LYS A 118 -12.56 7.16 -1.26
CA LYS A 118 -12.26 6.60 -2.59
C LYS A 118 -12.82 5.20 -2.81
N SER A 119 -13.43 4.62 -1.77
CA SER A 119 -14.01 3.27 -1.87
C SER A 119 -15.35 3.30 -2.58
N LYS A 120 -15.59 2.35 -3.48
CA LYS A 120 -16.90 2.18 -4.15
C LYS A 120 -17.96 1.60 -3.20
N HIS A 121 -17.52 0.79 -2.24
CA HIS A 121 -18.39 0.13 -1.27
C HIS A 121 -17.75 0.17 0.11
N LEU A 122 -18.52 0.58 1.10
CA LEU A 122 -18.12 0.59 2.51
C LEU A 122 -18.94 -0.43 3.30
N LEU A 123 -18.23 -1.21 4.11
CA LEU A 123 -18.83 -2.12 5.08
C LEU A 123 -18.34 -1.73 6.47
N GLY A 124 -19.25 -1.30 7.33
CA GLY A 124 -18.94 -1.07 8.73
C GLY A 124 -18.97 -2.38 9.52
N VAL A 125 -18.06 -2.51 10.47
CA VAL A 125 -18.09 -3.59 11.46
C VAL A 125 -18.36 -2.98 12.82
N THR A 126 -19.45 -3.38 13.46
CA THR A 126 -19.85 -2.89 14.79
C THR A 126 -19.93 -4.03 15.79
N MET A 127 -19.74 -3.71 17.06
CA MET A 127 -19.90 -4.65 18.18
C MET A 127 -20.86 -4.02 19.20
N GLN A 128 -22.15 -4.32 19.07
CA GLN A 128 -23.16 -3.85 20.01
C GLN A 128 -23.23 -4.72 21.28
N GLU A 129 -22.91 -6.00 21.13
CA GLU A 129 -22.83 -6.96 22.22
C GLU A 129 -21.36 -7.42 22.35
N PRO A 130 -20.78 -7.51 23.55
CA PRO A 130 -19.41 -7.97 23.74
C PRO A 130 -19.16 -9.31 23.06
N GLY A 131 -18.16 -9.35 22.15
CA GLY A 131 -17.77 -10.55 21.41
C GLY A 131 -18.64 -10.90 20.20
N VAL A 132 -19.65 -10.10 19.85
CA VAL A 132 -20.51 -10.31 18.67
C VAL A 132 -20.34 -9.19 17.67
N SER A 133 -19.63 -9.45 16.58
CA SER A 133 -19.47 -8.50 15.46
C SER A 133 -20.67 -8.58 14.51
N ARG A 134 -21.10 -7.41 14.03
CA ARG A 134 -22.15 -7.28 13.01
C ARG A 134 -21.62 -6.45 11.85
N LEU A 135 -21.95 -6.88 10.62
CA LEU A 135 -21.71 -6.11 9.42
C LEU A 135 -22.86 -5.13 9.19
N VAL A 136 -22.52 -3.88 8.88
CA VAL A 136 -23.46 -2.82 8.50
C VAL A 136 -23.06 -2.30 7.15
N SER A 137 -23.99 -2.25 6.21
CA SER A 137 -23.78 -1.50 4.98
C SER A 137 -23.85 -0.02 5.31
N VAL A 138 -22.84 0.73 4.93
CA VAL A 138 -22.74 2.17 5.23
C VAL A 138 -22.76 2.91 3.91
N ASP A 139 -23.60 3.95 3.84
CA ASP A 139 -23.51 4.94 2.78
C ASP A 139 -22.20 5.75 2.97
N VAL A 140 -21.46 5.95 1.88
CA VAL A 140 -20.17 6.67 1.94
C VAL A 140 -20.35 8.06 2.52
N ASP A 141 -21.42 8.78 2.12
CA ASP A 141 -21.72 10.14 2.60
C ASP A 141 -22.07 10.17 4.10
N GLU A 142 -22.72 9.12 4.61
CA GLU A 142 -23.07 8.99 6.02
C GLU A 142 -21.85 8.59 6.86
N ALA A 143 -21.01 7.68 6.36
CA ALA A 143 -19.74 7.29 6.99
C ALA A 143 -18.79 8.49 7.15
N MET A 144 -18.72 9.34 6.14
CA MET A 144 -17.91 10.55 6.15
C MET A 144 -18.34 11.55 7.22
N LYS A 145 -19.66 11.71 7.44
CA LYS A 145 -20.19 12.57 8.51
C LYS A 145 -19.85 12.03 9.89
N LEU A 146 -19.91 10.70 10.08
CA LEU A 146 -19.59 10.05 11.36
C LEU A 146 -18.09 10.11 11.67
N ALA A 147 -17.23 10.05 10.65
CA ALA A 147 -15.78 10.15 10.81
C ALA A 147 -15.28 11.61 11.01
N ALA A 148 -16.15 12.61 10.85
CA ALA A 148 -15.82 14.04 11.02
C ALA A 148 -15.99 14.55 12.47
N ILE A 149 -16.43 13.70 13.40
CA ILE A 149 -16.56 13.97 14.83
C ILE A 149 -15.31 13.44 15.55
#